data_26cbaac62d1fb72e05447d090b202b1c
#
_entry.id   26cbaac62d1fb72e05447d090b202b1c
#
_cell.length_a   1.000
_cell.length_b   1.000
_cell.length_c   1.000
_cell.angle_alpha   90.00
_cell.angle_beta   90.00
_cell.angle_gamma   90.00
#
_symmetry.space_group_name_H-M   'P 1'
#
loop_
_entity.id
_entity.type
_entity.pdbx_description
1 polymer ?
#
loop_
_entity_poly.entity_id
_entity_poly.type
_entity_poly.pdbx_seq_one_letter_code
_entity_poly.pdbx_strand_id
1 'polypeptide(L)'
;MLIDGQNITVERETGRILDNVSLHVDEKDFLTIVGPNGAGKTMLLKCLVGVLSPDSGRVTHKPGLTIGYMPQSMEIDPVLPLSVRRFLSLNLAIKADFLSEIINETDIAILLDRQMHNLSGGEIQRVMLA
;
A
#
# COMPACT_ATOMS: atom_id res chain seq x y z
N MET A 1 -2.97 -6.97 -19.23
CA MET A 1 -2.24 -5.83 -18.63
C MET A 1 -3.12 -5.20 -17.57
N LEU A 2 -2.65 -5.15 -16.33
CA LEU A 2 -3.33 -4.55 -15.19
C LEU A 2 -2.91 -3.11 -14.97
N ILE A 3 -1.60 -2.85 -15.05
CA ILE A 3 -0.99 -1.53 -14.89
C ILE A 3 -0.01 -1.32 -16.03
N ASP A 4 -0.05 -0.14 -16.63
CA ASP A 4 0.90 0.28 -17.67
C ASP A 4 1.48 1.64 -17.32
N GLY A 5 2.77 1.67 -17.02
CA GLY A 5 3.54 2.86 -16.74
C GLY A 5 4.44 3.20 -17.93
N GLN A 6 4.31 4.40 -18.46
CA GLN A 6 5.05 4.86 -19.63
C GLN A 6 5.81 6.15 -19.34
N ASN A 7 7.12 6.09 -19.53
CA ASN A 7 8.02 7.26 -19.43
C ASN A 7 7.89 8.02 -18.10
N ILE A 8 7.70 7.28 -17.00
CA ILE A 8 7.49 7.83 -15.66
C ILE A 8 8.75 8.61 -15.26
N THR A 9 8.58 9.90 -15.00
CA THR A 9 9.64 10.77 -14.50
C THR A 9 9.13 11.48 -13.25
N VAL A 10 9.94 11.51 -12.20
CA VAL A 10 9.64 12.21 -10.95
C VAL A 10 10.84 13.06 -10.56
N GLU A 11 10.59 14.35 -10.36
CA GLU A 11 11.58 15.34 -9.94
C GLU A 11 11.27 15.84 -8.52
N ARG A 12 12.31 16.16 -7.77
CA ARG A 12 12.23 16.79 -6.45
C ARG A 12 13.33 17.84 -6.37
N GLU A 13 13.31 18.66 -5.34
CA GLU A 13 14.32 19.71 -5.13
C GLU A 13 15.76 19.19 -5.19
N THR A 14 15.99 17.94 -4.78
CA THR A 14 17.28 17.27 -4.82
C THR A 14 17.67 16.70 -6.18
N GLY A 15 16.81 16.83 -7.20
CA GLY A 15 17.01 16.35 -8.55
C GLY A 15 15.98 15.30 -9.00
N ARG A 16 16.27 14.70 -10.16
CA ARG A 16 15.43 13.67 -10.76
C ARG A 16 15.57 12.34 -10.03
N ILE A 17 14.48 11.83 -9.45
CA ILE A 17 14.44 10.57 -8.71
C ILE A 17 14.10 9.41 -9.62
N LEU A 18 13.14 9.59 -10.52
CA LEU A 18 12.82 8.62 -11.56
C LEU A 18 13.04 9.31 -12.92
N ASP A 19 13.69 8.60 -13.82
CA ASP A 19 14.02 9.12 -15.15
C ASP A 19 13.55 8.17 -16.23
N ASN A 20 12.45 8.54 -16.88
CA ASN A 20 11.92 7.84 -18.06
C ASN A 20 11.71 6.33 -17.85
N VAL A 21 11.15 5.94 -16.71
CA VAL A 21 10.92 4.53 -16.36
C VAL A 21 9.64 4.04 -17.01
N SER A 22 9.72 2.93 -17.74
CA SER A 22 8.54 2.28 -18.34
C SER A 22 8.49 0.82 -17.90
N LEU A 23 7.29 0.36 -17.52
CA LEU A 23 7.04 -1.02 -17.15
C LEU A 23 5.54 -1.32 -17.21
N HIS A 24 5.20 -2.59 -17.31
CA HIS A 24 3.82 -3.05 -17.21
C HIS A 24 3.70 -4.20 -16.21
N VAL A 25 2.48 -4.41 -15.71
CA VAL A 25 2.14 -5.51 -14.81
C VAL A 25 0.94 -6.24 -15.40
N ASP A 26 1.08 -7.54 -15.57
CA ASP A 26 0.03 -8.42 -16.08
C ASP A 26 -0.63 -9.25 -14.96
N GLU A 27 -1.68 -9.97 -15.30
CA GLU A 27 -2.35 -10.87 -14.37
C GLU A 27 -1.40 -11.99 -13.97
N LYS A 28 -1.33 -12.27 -12.67
CA LYS A 28 -0.45 -13.29 -12.03
C LYS A 28 1.04 -12.92 -12.03
N ASP A 29 1.42 -11.73 -12.43
CA ASP A 29 2.80 -11.30 -12.28
C ASP A 29 3.17 -11.13 -10.80
N PHE A 30 4.42 -11.44 -10.49
CA PHE A 30 5.09 -11.11 -9.25
C PHE A 30 6.27 -10.17 -9.57
N LEU A 31 6.04 -8.87 -9.41
CA LEU A 31 7.04 -7.85 -9.71
C LEU A 31 7.82 -7.46 -8.47
N THR A 32 9.14 -7.52 -8.54
CA THR A 32 10.03 -7.04 -7.48
C THR A 32 10.84 -5.84 -7.95
N ILE A 33 10.82 -4.75 -7.17
CA ILE A 33 11.64 -3.55 -7.42
C ILE A 33 12.84 -3.59 -6.47
N VAL A 34 14.04 -3.74 -7.03
CA VAL A 34 15.29 -3.89 -6.28
C VAL A 34 16.22 -2.72 -6.57
N GLY A 35 17.01 -2.32 -5.59
CA GLY A 35 17.98 -1.24 -5.73
C GLY A 35 18.42 -0.66 -4.39
N PRO A 36 19.44 0.20 -4.36
CA PRO A 36 19.95 0.84 -3.13
C PRO A 36 18.90 1.77 -2.51
N ASN A 37 19.15 2.17 -1.25
CA ASN A 37 18.32 3.19 -0.61
C ASN A 37 18.44 4.52 -1.36
N GLY A 38 17.32 5.22 -1.52
CA GLY A 38 17.26 6.46 -2.30
C GLY A 38 17.09 6.28 -3.82
N ALA A 39 17.12 5.05 -4.35
CA ALA A 39 16.96 4.79 -5.80
C ALA A 39 15.54 5.03 -6.36
N GLY A 40 14.62 5.57 -5.58
CA GLY A 40 13.27 5.87 -6.06
C GLY A 40 12.27 4.71 -6.04
N LYS A 41 12.61 3.54 -5.49
CA LYS A 41 11.74 2.34 -5.46
C LYS A 41 10.33 2.62 -4.94
N THR A 42 10.25 3.25 -3.77
CA THR A 42 8.97 3.61 -3.14
C THR A 42 8.21 4.66 -3.97
N MET A 43 8.94 5.56 -4.63
CA MET A 43 8.37 6.58 -5.49
C MET A 43 7.74 5.94 -6.73
N LEU A 44 8.46 5.01 -7.37
CA LEU A 44 7.93 4.25 -8.50
C LEU A 44 6.69 3.46 -8.12
N LEU A 45 6.74 2.74 -6.99
CA LEU A 45 5.58 2.00 -6.49
C LEU A 45 4.36 2.92 -6.27
N LYS A 46 4.56 4.08 -5.62
CA LYS A 46 3.48 5.06 -5.41
C LYS A 46 2.90 5.60 -6.71
N CYS A 47 3.72 5.78 -7.74
CA CYS A 47 3.23 6.14 -9.08
C CYS A 47 2.39 5.00 -9.68
N LEU A 48 2.89 3.78 -9.64
CA LEU A 48 2.20 2.62 -10.21
C LEU A 48 0.84 2.34 -9.57
N VAL A 49 0.72 2.52 -8.25
CA VAL A 49 -0.56 2.31 -7.54
C VAL A 49 -1.47 3.54 -7.54
N GLY A 50 -1.05 4.65 -8.13
CA GLY A 50 -1.85 5.87 -8.26
C GLY A 50 -1.89 6.76 -7.01
N VAL A 51 -1.04 6.52 -6.03
CA VAL A 51 -0.89 7.37 -4.82
C VAL A 51 -0.13 8.66 -5.13
N LEU A 52 0.74 8.62 -6.15
CA LEU A 52 1.52 9.75 -6.61
C LEU A 52 1.37 9.90 -8.12
N SER A 53 1.11 11.12 -8.59
CA SER A 53 1.18 11.44 -10.02
C SER A 53 2.64 11.71 -10.42
N PRO A 54 3.14 11.14 -11.52
CA PRO A 54 4.45 11.50 -12.04
C PRO A 54 4.45 12.92 -12.58
N ASP A 55 5.63 13.56 -12.61
CA ASP A 55 5.81 14.90 -13.19
C ASP A 55 5.73 14.86 -14.71
N SER A 56 6.17 13.75 -15.33
CA SER A 56 5.92 13.46 -16.74
C SER A 56 5.78 11.95 -16.98
N GLY A 57 5.26 11.58 -18.14
CA GLY A 57 4.82 10.23 -18.43
C GLY A 57 3.40 9.97 -17.93
N ARG A 58 3.01 8.73 -17.87
CA ARG A 58 1.66 8.35 -17.41
C ARG A 58 1.62 6.95 -16.82
N VAL A 59 0.66 6.73 -15.94
CA VAL A 59 0.28 5.39 -15.47
C VAL A 59 -1.19 5.18 -15.78
N THR A 60 -1.51 4.05 -16.37
CA THR A 60 -2.88 3.64 -16.69
C THR A 60 -3.21 2.31 -16.00
N HIS A 61 -4.42 2.20 -15.49
CA HIS A 61 -4.93 1.01 -14.83
C HIS A 61 -6.04 0.38 -15.65
N LYS A 62 -6.14 -0.95 -15.62
CA LYS A 62 -7.28 -1.67 -16.18
C LYS A 62 -8.59 -1.13 -15.55
N PRO A 63 -9.62 -0.82 -16.33
CA PRO A 63 -10.90 -0.38 -15.77
C PRO A 63 -11.45 -1.37 -14.73
N GLY A 64 -11.87 -0.85 -13.59
CA GLY A 64 -12.38 -1.66 -12.48
C GLY A 64 -11.32 -2.38 -11.65
N LEU A 65 -10.02 -2.11 -11.87
CA LEU A 65 -8.94 -2.65 -11.05
C LEU A 65 -9.03 -2.10 -9.62
N THR A 66 -9.09 -2.99 -8.65
CA THR A 66 -8.93 -2.65 -7.22
C THR A 66 -7.49 -2.89 -6.82
N ILE A 67 -6.86 -1.88 -6.21
CA ILE A 67 -5.45 -1.94 -5.79
C ILE A 67 -5.39 -1.83 -4.26
N GLY A 68 -4.81 -2.83 -3.60
CA GLY A 68 -4.41 -2.74 -2.20
C GLY A 68 -2.98 -2.19 -2.11
N TYR A 69 -2.77 -1.16 -1.30
CA TYR A 69 -1.45 -0.60 -1.03
C TYR A 69 -1.14 -0.63 0.46
N MET A 70 -0.08 -1.35 0.82
CA MET A 70 0.44 -1.39 2.18
C MET A 70 1.72 -0.55 2.27
N PRO A 71 1.70 0.60 2.97
CA PRO A 71 2.90 1.41 3.18
C PRO A 71 3.91 0.69 4.08
N GLN A 72 5.18 1.05 3.97
CA GLN A 72 6.27 0.48 4.77
C GLN A 72 6.12 0.76 6.27
N SER A 73 5.54 1.90 6.63
CA SER A 73 5.25 2.29 8.01
C SER A 73 3.92 3.03 8.08
N MET A 74 3.21 2.85 9.17
CA MET A 74 2.03 3.63 9.52
C MET A 74 2.30 4.29 10.88
N GLU A 75 2.33 5.60 10.90
CA GLU A 75 2.38 6.37 12.14
C GLU A 75 0.95 6.62 12.60
N ILE A 76 0.63 6.13 13.78
CA ILE A 76 -0.68 6.32 14.42
C ILE A 76 -0.46 7.23 15.62
N ASP A 77 -1.14 8.37 15.61
CA ASP A 77 -1.09 9.31 16.72
C ASP A 77 -1.58 8.59 18.01
N PRO A 78 -0.74 8.52 19.06
CA PRO A 78 -1.11 7.89 20.32
C PRO A 78 -2.33 8.52 21.01
N VAL A 79 -2.65 9.77 20.67
CA VAL A 79 -3.83 10.48 21.20
C VAL A 79 -5.13 9.94 20.58
N LEU A 80 -5.04 9.33 19.40
CA LEU A 80 -6.22 8.79 18.72
C LEU A 80 -6.66 7.46 19.36
N PRO A 81 -7.86 7.38 19.97
CA PRO A 81 -8.38 6.14 20.56
C PRO A 81 -8.89 5.21 19.45
N LEU A 82 -7.95 4.56 18.76
CA LEU A 82 -8.23 3.70 17.61
C LEU A 82 -7.86 2.24 17.94
N SER A 83 -8.87 1.42 18.26
CA SER A 83 -8.67 -0.02 18.40
C SER A 83 -8.54 -0.70 17.03
N VAL A 84 -7.91 -1.89 16.99
CA VAL A 84 -7.81 -2.71 15.77
C VAL A 84 -9.20 -2.96 15.17
N ARG A 85 -10.18 -3.34 15.98
CA ARG A 85 -11.57 -3.53 15.55
C ARG A 85 -12.13 -2.29 14.86
N ARG A 86 -11.89 -1.11 15.44
CA ARG A 86 -12.34 0.16 14.86
C ARG A 86 -11.62 0.47 13.56
N PHE A 87 -10.32 0.24 13.50
CA PHE A 87 -9.52 0.42 12.28
C PHE A 87 -10.05 -0.42 11.13
N LEU A 88 -10.27 -1.72 11.34
CA LEU A 88 -10.83 -2.62 10.33
C LEU A 88 -12.25 -2.21 9.90
N SER A 89 -13.04 -1.63 10.80
CA SER A 89 -14.39 -1.15 10.48
C SER A 89 -14.44 0.16 9.67
N LEU A 90 -13.31 0.83 9.45
CA LEU A 90 -13.26 2.05 8.63
C LEU A 90 -13.53 1.75 7.15
N ASN A 91 -13.28 0.53 6.71
CA ASN A 91 -13.64 0.07 5.37
C ASN A 91 -15.08 -0.47 5.39
N LEU A 92 -16.05 0.40 5.14
CA LEU A 92 -17.48 0.09 5.17
C LEU A 92 -17.95 -0.88 4.06
N ALA A 93 -17.09 -1.20 3.09
CA ALA A 93 -17.42 -2.07 1.97
C ALA A 93 -17.19 -3.57 2.28
N ILE A 94 -16.54 -3.90 3.40
CA ILE A 94 -16.20 -5.28 3.75
C ILE A 94 -17.42 -5.95 4.41
N LYS A 95 -17.84 -7.10 3.86
CA LYS A 95 -18.89 -7.95 4.46
C LYS A 95 -18.35 -8.62 5.73
N ALA A 96 -19.22 -8.76 6.74
CA ALA A 96 -18.84 -9.33 8.04
C ALA A 96 -18.24 -10.74 7.96
N ASP A 97 -18.77 -11.60 7.09
CA ASP A 97 -18.27 -12.97 6.90
C ASP A 97 -16.84 -12.97 6.36
N PHE A 98 -16.56 -12.12 5.37
CA PHE A 98 -15.24 -11.96 4.78
C PHE A 98 -14.23 -11.38 5.78
N LEU A 99 -14.66 -10.42 6.60
CA LEU A 99 -13.81 -9.88 7.67
C LEU A 99 -13.42 -10.96 8.69
N SER A 100 -14.33 -11.86 9.04
CA SER A 100 -14.05 -12.96 9.96
C SER A 100 -13.02 -13.93 9.40
N GLU A 101 -13.08 -14.23 8.11
CA GLU A 101 -12.09 -15.07 7.41
C GLU A 101 -10.70 -14.41 7.44
N ILE A 102 -10.61 -13.15 7.07
CA ILE A 102 -9.35 -12.37 7.08
C ILE A 102 -8.74 -12.31 8.49
N ILE A 103 -9.55 -12.06 9.53
CA ILE A 103 -9.08 -12.03 10.92
C ILE A 103 -8.42 -13.36 11.31
N ASN A 104 -8.99 -14.48 10.88
CA ASN A 104 -8.43 -15.80 11.14
C ASN A 104 -7.16 -16.06 10.34
N GLU A 105 -7.14 -15.72 9.04
CA GLU A 105 -5.97 -15.91 8.17
C GLU A 105 -4.76 -15.08 8.60
N THR A 106 -5.00 -13.88 9.12
CA THR A 106 -3.94 -12.96 9.57
C THR A 106 -3.56 -13.15 11.05
N ASP A 107 -4.26 -14.03 11.79
CA ASP A 107 -4.03 -14.30 13.22
C ASP A 107 -4.06 -13.04 14.07
N ILE A 108 -5.04 -12.19 13.86
CA ILE A 108 -5.21 -10.92 14.59
C ILE A 108 -6.39 -10.91 15.56
N ALA A 109 -7.07 -12.04 15.75
CA ALA A 109 -8.25 -12.13 16.61
C ALA A 109 -8.00 -11.62 18.04
N ILE A 110 -6.83 -11.94 18.60
CA ILE A 110 -6.41 -11.52 19.94
C ILE A 110 -6.05 -10.04 20.04
N LEU A 111 -5.89 -9.36 18.90
CA LEU A 111 -5.49 -7.96 18.83
C LEU A 111 -6.69 -7.01 18.69
N LEU A 112 -7.89 -7.52 18.40
CA LEU A 112 -9.04 -6.71 17.99
C LEU A 112 -9.40 -5.58 18.95
N ASP A 113 -9.26 -5.82 20.27
CA ASP A 113 -9.61 -4.84 21.29
C ASP A 113 -8.41 -4.02 21.78
N ARG A 114 -7.20 -4.27 21.23
CA ARG A 114 -6.00 -3.49 21.51
C ARG A 114 -6.00 -2.18 20.71
N GLN A 115 -5.39 -1.16 21.30
CA GLN A 115 -5.17 0.12 20.62
C GLN A 115 -4.07 -0.04 19.57
N MET A 116 -4.27 0.55 18.39
CA MET A 116 -3.34 0.46 17.27
C MET A 116 -1.93 0.95 17.64
N HIS A 117 -1.82 2.03 18.42
CA HIS A 117 -0.54 2.61 18.84
C HIS A 117 0.25 1.72 19.83
N ASN A 118 -0.38 0.71 20.43
CA ASN A 118 0.24 -0.24 21.37
C ASN A 118 0.70 -1.54 20.69
N LEU A 119 0.55 -1.64 19.39
CA LEU A 119 0.96 -2.82 18.63
C LEU A 119 2.46 -2.78 18.30
N SER A 120 3.09 -3.95 18.30
CA SER A 120 4.42 -4.11 17.72
C SER A 120 4.40 -3.92 16.20
N GLY A 121 5.57 -3.66 15.58
CA GLY A 121 5.67 -3.49 14.14
C GLY A 121 5.10 -4.68 13.34
N GLY A 122 5.36 -5.90 13.78
CA GLY A 122 4.81 -7.11 13.14
C GLY A 122 3.30 -7.25 13.32
N GLU A 123 2.76 -6.88 14.49
CA GLU A 123 1.31 -6.86 14.73
C GLU A 123 0.62 -5.80 13.84
N ILE A 124 1.21 -4.60 13.72
CA ILE A 124 0.71 -3.55 12.81
C ILE A 124 0.68 -4.08 11.37
N GLN A 125 1.76 -4.73 10.91
CA GLN A 125 1.80 -5.29 9.56
C GLN A 125 0.70 -6.33 9.32
N ARG A 126 0.43 -7.22 10.27
CA ARG A 126 -0.66 -8.20 10.16
C ARG A 126 -2.03 -7.54 10.11
N VAL A 127 -2.26 -6.52 10.95
CA VAL A 127 -3.51 -5.75 10.93
C VAL A 127 -3.69 -4.96 9.64
N MET A 128 -2.61 -4.44 9.06
CA MET A 128 -2.67 -3.72 7.78
C MET A 128 -2.88 -4.65 6.58
N LEU A 129 -2.48 -5.93 6.71
CA LEU A 129 -2.70 -6.95 5.68
C LEU A 129 -4.16 -7.42 5.67
N ALA A 130 -4.84 -7.34 6.82
CA ALA A 130 -6.26 -7.66 7.00
C ALA A 130 -7.17 -6.57 6.44
#